data_43d5b72e683bde9db8a2780e5fc4b16f
#
_entry.id   43d5b72e683bde9db8a2780e5fc4b16f
#
_cell.length_a   1.000
_cell.length_b   1.000
_cell.length_c   1.000
_cell.angle_alpha   90.00
_cell.angle_beta   90.00
_cell.angle_gamma   90.00
#
_symmetry.space_group_name_H-M   'P 1'
#
loop_
_entity.id
_entity.type
_entity.pdbx_description
1 polymer ?
#
loop_
_entity_poly.entity_id
_entity_poly.type
_entity_poly.pdbx_seq_one_letter_code
_entity_poly.pdbx_strand_id
1 'polypeptide(L)'
;MNDVATIHATEREQARMGDLLELIPSRGESVLDIGARDGYLARLLADRFTRVVALDLVRPDVADPRVESVEGDATALNYADDAFECVVCAEVLEHIPEASLERACHEIIRVARHAIVIGVPYKQDLRYGQSKCQACGRINPPWGHLNVFDEHRLEALFGAVTPARFSFVGHNRDRTNAVSAGLMRFAGNPYGTYDQDEPCVHCGAKLQPPNGRTLVQKIATKAAYTIERVQQAFVTERANWIHARFDKVAERVGGGEP
;
A
#
# COMPACT_ATOMS: atom_id res chain seq x y z
N MET A 1 0.56 17.07 -11.59
CA MET A 1 1.04 16.86 -10.20
C MET A 1 -0.06 17.36 -9.30
N ASN A 2 -0.83 16.45 -8.70
CA ASN A 2 -1.71 16.84 -7.61
C ASN A 2 -0.81 17.20 -6.43
N ASP A 3 -0.97 18.39 -5.88
CA ASP A 3 -0.24 18.80 -4.69
C ASP A 3 -0.57 17.81 -3.57
N VAL A 4 0.46 17.26 -2.91
CA VAL A 4 0.33 16.26 -1.84
C VAL A 4 -0.61 16.75 -0.73
N ALA A 5 -0.58 18.05 -0.43
CA ALA A 5 -1.52 18.69 0.50
C ALA A 5 -2.99 18.56 0.05
N THR A 6 -3.26 18.51 -1.26
CA THR A 6 -4.61 18.34 -1.80
C THR A 6 -5.09 16.90 -1.67
N ILE A 7 -4.19 15.91 -1.73
CA ILE A 7 -4.53 14.49 -1.58
C ILE A 7 -5.00 14.22 -0.14
N HIS A 8 -4.28 14.70 0.86
CA HIS A 8 -4.65 14.53 2.27
C HIS A 8 -5.93 15.26 2.68
N ALA A 9 -6.39 16.20 1.87
CA ALA A 9 -7.64 16.92 2.11
C ALA A 9 -8.90 16.18 1.63
N THR A 10 -8.77 15.07 0.89
CA THR A 10 -9.94 14.32 0.41
C THR A 10 -10.62 13.56 1.57
N GLU A 11 -11.96 13.52 1.58
CA GLU A 11 -12.73 12.76 2.57
C GLU A 11 -12.31 11.27 2.62
N ARG A 12 -11.99 10.71 1.47
CA ARG A 12 -11.53 9.32 1.34
C ARG A 12 -10.21 9.08 2.06
N GLU A 13 -9.25 9.97 1.89
CA GLU A 13 -7.94 9.88 2.53
C GLU A 13 -8.02 10.16 4.02
N GLN A 14 -8.86 11.12 4.42
CA GLN A 14 -9.11 11.40 5.84
C GLN A 14 -9.76 10.20 6.54
N ALA A 15 -10.72 9.52 5.89
CA ALA A 15 -11.33 8.32 6.44
C ALA A 15 -10.30 7.18 6.56
N ARG A 16 -9.43 6.97 5.56
CA ARG A 16 -8.36 5.99 5.59
C ARG A 16 -7.38 6.26 6.73
N MET A 17 -6.92 7.49 6.83
CA MET A 17 -5.97 7.89 7.86
C MET A 17 -6.57 7.82 9.26
N GLY A 18 -7.83 8.24 9.42
CA GLY A 18 -8.56 8.15 10.69
C GLY A 18 -8.66 6.71 11.19
N ASP A 19 -9.06 5.77 10.32
CA ASP A 19 -9.16 4.36 10.65
C ASP A 19 -7.78 3.74 10.99
N LEU A 20 -6.74 4.09 10.24
CA LEU A 20 -5.38 3.64 10.52
C LEU A 20 -4.93 4.10 11.90
N LEU A 21 -5.16 5.37 12.24
CA LEU A 21 -4.82 5.96 13.53
C LEU A 21 -5.60 5.34 14.70
N GLU A 22 -6.78 4.77 14.49
CA GLU A 22 -7.52 4.04 15.53
C GLU A 22 -6.88 2.69 15.90
N LEU A 23 -6.11 2.08 14.98
CA LEU A 23 -5.39 0.84 15.22
C LEU A 23 -4.04 1.08 15.91
N ILE A 24 -3.45 2.25 15.73
CA ILE A 24 -2.17 2.64 16.31
C ILE A 24 -2.38 3.03 17.78
N PRO A 25 -1.48 2.61 18.72
CA PRO A 25 -1.55 3.05 20.10
C PRO A 25 -1.65 4.57 20.22
N SER A 26 -2.49 5.04 21.15
CA SER A 26 -2.70 6.49 21.37
C SER A 26 -1.51 7.17 22.05
N ARG A 27 -0.58 6.41 22.65
CA ARG A 27 0.66 6.85 23.31
C ARG A 27 1.69 5.74 23.22
N GLY A 28 2.96 6.11 23.18
CA GLY A 28 4.07 5.15 23.23
C GLY A 28 5.43 5.84 23.27
N GLU A 29 6.46 5.05 23.46
CA GLU A 29 7.85 5.55 23.49
C GLU A 29 8.41 5.70 22.08
N SER A 30 8.17 4.73 21.19
CA SER A 30 8.79 4.73 19.87
C SER A 30 7.91 4.10 18.80
N VAL A 31 7.90 4.71 17.61
CA VAL A 31 7.21 4.21 16.43
C VAL A 31 8.09 4.32 15.19
N LEU A 32 8.04 3.30 14.34
CA LEU A 32 8.63 3.30 13.00
C LEU A 32 7.49 3.39 11.98
N ASP A 33 7.51 4.42 11.14
CA ASP A 33 6.62 4.62 9.99
C ASP A 33 7.40 4.22 8.72
N ILE A 34 7.05 3.07 8.14
CA ILE A 34 7.69 2.52 6.94
C ILE A 34 6.91 2.94 5.70
N GLY A 35 7.60 3.53 4.71
CA GLY A 35 6.99 4.12 3.53
C GLY A 35 6.43 5.52 3.83
N ALA A 36 7.14 6.28 4.64
CA ALA A 36 6.68 7.55 5.19
C ALA A 36 6.50 8.66 4.13
N ARG A 37 7.08 8.51 2.95
CA ARG A 37 6.94 9.40 1.78
C ARG A 37 7.14 10.88 2.13
N ASP A 38 6.04 11.64 2.30
CA ASP A 38 6.06 13.07 2.67
C ASP A 38 6.00 13.30 4.19
N GLY A 39 5.99 12.23 4.99
CA GLY A 39 5.95 12.26 6.45
C GLY A 39 4.62 12.72 7.04
N TYR A 40 3.52 12.68 6.27
CA TYR A 40 2.22 13.11 6.80
C TYR A 40 1.80 12.27 8.01
N LEU A 41 1.85 10.94 7.92
CA LEU A 41 1.53 10.05 9.04
C LEU A 41 2.53 10.24 10.18
N ALA A 42 3.84 10.30 9.89
CA ALA A 42 4.88 10.50 10.89
C ALA A 42 4.65 11.75 11.74
N ARG A 43 4.21 12.87 11.14
CA ARG A 43 3.85 14.09 11.89
C ARG A 43 2.66 13.87 12.82
N LEU A 44 1.64 13.13 12.42
CA LEU A 44 0.51 12.79 13.30
C LEU A 44 0.93 11.86 14.44
N LEU A 45 1.89 10.96 14.19
CA LEU A 45 2.45 10.08 15.20
C LEU A 45 3.33 10.82 16.21
N ALA A 46 3.93 11.94 15.85
CA ALA A 46 4.72 12.79 16.76
C ALA A 46 3.90 13.41 17.92
N ASP A 47 2.57 13.40 17.80
CA ASP A 47 1.67 13.79 18.89
C ASP A 47 1.35 12.63 19.85
N ARG A 48 1.77 11.40 19.50
CA ARG A 48 1.48 10.16 20.26
C ARG A 48 2.72 9.50 20.83
N PHE A 49 3.86 9.60 20.14
CA PHE A 49 5.09 8.89 20.48
C PHE A 49 6.23 9.88 20.76
N THR A 50 7.07 9.49 21.71
CA THR A 50 8.24 10.30 22.08
C THR A 50 9.33 10.28 20.99
N ARG A 51 9.52 9.13 20.35
CA ARG A 51 10.43 8.94 19.22
C ARG A 51 9.67 8.47 18.01
N VAL A 52 9.75 9.21 16.93
CA VAL A 52 9.13 8.87 15.62
C VAL A 52 10.22 8.80 14.57
N VAL A 53 10.30 7.66 13.90
CA VAL A 53 11.19 7.46 12.75
C VAL A 53 10.36 7.29 11.49
N ALA A 54 10.59 8.16 10.52
CA ALA A 54 10.01 8.12 9.18
C ALA A 54 11.02 7.50 8.21
N LEU A 55 10.74 6.29 7.73
CA LEU A 55 11.65 5.54 6.85
C LEU A 55 11.03 5.36 5.47
N ASP A 56 11.81 5.63 4.44
CA ASP A 56 11.45 5.36 3.04
C ASP A 56 12.71 5.00 2.22
N LEU A 57 12.54 4.44 1.01
CA LEU A 57 13.62 4.17 0.05
C LEU A 57 14.39 5.44 -0.37
N VAL A 58 13.72 6.58 -0.33
CA VAL A 58 14.31 7.91 -0.46
C VAL A 58 14.03 8.65 0.84
N ARG A 59 15.07 9.21 1.46
CA ARG A 59 14.93 9.89 2.75
C ARG A 59 13.79 10.92 2.72
N PRO A 60 12.75 10.77 3.58
CA PRO A 60 11.64 11.70 3.65
C PRO A 60 12.09 13.14 4.03
N ASP A 61 11.52 14.14 3.36
CA ASP A 61 11.70 15.54 3.74
C ASP A 61 10.55 15.96 4.68
N VAL A 62 10.75 15.72 5.98
CA VAL A 62 9.72 15.99 7.00
C VAL A 62 10.10 17.26 7.76
N ALA A 63 9.32 18.30 7.58
CA ALA A 63 9.51 19.59 8.25
C ALA A 63 8.97 19.59 9.71
N ASP A 64 9.30 18.55 10.49
CA ASP A 64 8.98 18.47 11.93
C ASP A 64 10.22 17.96 12.70
N PRO A 65 10.78 18.75 13.61
CA PRO A 65 12.00 18.39 14.35
C PRO A 65 11.81 17.20 15.30
N ARG A 66 10.58 16.78 15.57
CA ARG A 66 10.25 15.60 16.39
C ARG A 66 10.34 14.30 15.62
N VAL A 67 10.48 14.36 14.27
CA VAL A 67 10.52 13.20 13.39
C VAL A 67 11.93 12.99 12.86
N GLU A 68 12.47 11.81 13.10
CA GLU A 68 13.74 11.36 12.51
C GLU A 68 13.49 10.79 11.11
N SER A 69 13.96 11.47 10.05
CA SER A 69 13.86 10.97 8.68
C SER A 69 15.04 10.09 8.32
N VAL A 70 14.78 8.89 7.80
CA VAL A 70 15.79 7.87 7.48
C VAL A 70 15.55 7.28 6.09
N GLU A 71 16.61 7.14 5.31
CA GLU A 71 16.60 6.32 4.09
C GLU A 71 16.81 4.86 4.47
N GLY A 72 15.95 3.94 3.98
CA GLY A 72 16.05 2.52 4.28
C GLY A 72 15.11 1.66 3.47
N ASP A 73 15.39 0.36 3.48
CA ASP A 73 14.62 -0.68 2.79
C ASP A 73 13.89 -1.56 3.82
N ALA A 74 12.58 -1.70 3.68
CA ALA A 74 11.74 -2.54 4.54
C ALA A 74 12.19 -4.01 4.55
N THR A 75 12.92 -4.45 3.53
CA THR A 75 13.46 -5.82 3.43
C THR A 75 14.77 -6.04 4.18
N ALA A 76 15.38 -4.96 4.74
CA ALA A 76 16.66 -5.02 5.45
C ALA A 76 16.76 -3.82 6.42
N LEU A 77 15.95 -3.85 7.48
CA LEU A 77 15.89 -2.77 8.47
C LEU A 77 17.13 -2.77 9.38
N ASN A 78 17.85 -1.64 9.38
CA ASN A 78 19.05 -1.48 10.18
C ASN A 78 18.73 -1.08 11.63
N TYR A 79 17.92 -1.90 12.31
CA TYR A 79 17.53 -1.74 13.71
C TYR A 79 17.65 -3.08 14.43
N ALA A 80 17.86 -3.04 15.75
CA ALA A 80 17.85 -4.23 16.58
C ALA A 80 16.44 -4.85 16.65
N ASP A 81 16.37 -6.09 17.09
CA ASP A 81 15.10 -6.73 17.42
C ASP A 81 14.39 -5.92 18.50
N ASP A 82 13.07 -5.82 18.42
CA ASP A 82 12.22 -5.11 19.39
C ASP A 82 12.57 -3.61 19.57
N ALA A 83 13.17 -2.97 18.55
CA ALA A 83 13.64 -1.60 18.62
C ALA A 83 12.50 -0.55 18.73
N PHE A 84 11.30 -0.88 18.28
CA PHE A 84 10.17 0.02 18.25
C PHE A 84 8.96 -0.59 18.95
N GLU A 85 8.32 0.19 19.81
CA GLU A 85 7.08 -0.24 20.47
C GLU A 85 5.95 -0.51 19.48
N CYS A 86 5.87 0.30 18.42
CA CYS A 86 4.93 0.14 17.32
C CYS A 86 5.65 0.26 15.98
N VAL A 87 5.27 -0.56 15.00
CA VAL A 87 5.68 -0.42 13.60
C VAL A 87 4.45 -0.25 12.75
N VAL A 88 4.45 0.78 11.92
CA VAL A 88 3.39 1.07 10.95
C VAL A 88 3.96 0.90 9.55
N CYS A 89 3.23 0.19 8.69
CA CYS A 89 3.58 0.00 7.29
C CYS A 89 2.29 0.10 6.45
N ALA A 90 2.07 1.25 5.82
CA ALA A 90 0.84 1.54 5.08
C ALA A 90 1.15 1.93 3.65
N GLU A 91 0.46 1.30 2.67
CA GLU A 91 0.65 1.52 1.22
C GLU A 91 2.09 1.24 0.75
N VAL A 92 2.68 0.13 1.23
CA VAL A 92 4.04 -0.29 0.90
C VAL A 92 4.11 -1.73 0.42
N LEU A 93 3.48 -2.68 1.13
CA LEU A 93 3.64 -4.11 0.85
C LEU A 93 3.17 -4.51 -0.55
N GLU A 94 2.21 -3.79 -1.10
CA GLU A 94 1.71 -4.00 -2.47
C GLU A 94 2.75 -3.69 -3.55
N HIS A 95 3.75 -2.87 -3.25
CA HIS A 95 4.84 -2.52 -4.18
C HIS A 95 6.05 -3.45 -4.08
N ILE A 96 6.18 -4.21 -3.00
CA ILE A 96 7.34 -5.08 -2.77
C ILE A 96 7.26 -6.31 -3.70
N PRO A 97 8.32 -6.65 -4.46
CA PRO A 97 8.34 -7.87 -5.25
C PRO A 97 8.05 -9.12 -4.40
N GLU A 98 7.23 -10.04 -4.92
CA GLU A 98 6.81 -11.27 -4.23
C GLU A 98 7.99 -12.01 -3.59
N ALA A 99 9.12 -12.11 -4.30
CA ALA A 99 10.33 -12.78 -3.80
C ALA A 99 10.96 -12.12 -2.55
N SER A 100 10.58 -10.89 -2.22
CA SER A 100 11.10 -10.13 -1.08
C SER A 100 10.04 -9.83 -0.03
N LEU A 101 8.77 -10.13 -0.32
CA LEU A 101 7.63 -9.75 0.53
C LEU A 101 7.71 -10.41 1.92
N GLU A 102 7.96 -11.73 1.97
CA GLU A 102 8.10 -12.45 3.25
C GLU A 102 9.24 -11.88 4.08
N ARG A 103 10.37 -11.52 3.44
CA ARG A 103 11.51 -10.92 4.14
C ARG A 103 11.15 -9.57 4.74
N ALA A 104 10.41 -8.72 4.01
CA ALA A 104 9.94 -7.45 4.54
C ALA A 104 9.02 -7.65 5.76
N CYS A 105 8.08 -8.59 5.66
CA CYS A 105 7.19 -8.92 6.79
C CYS A 105 7.97 -9.44 8.01
N HIS A 106 8.98 -10.29 7.81
CA HIS A 106 9.86 -10.76 8.90
C HIS A 106 10.64 -9.62 9.55
N GLU A 107 11.18 -8.68 8.77
CA GLU A 107 11.88 -7.51 9.32
C GLU A 107 10.94 -6.60 10.12
N ILE A 108 9.73 -6.36 9.62
CA ILE A 108 8.68 -5.62 10.34
C ILE A 108 8.37 -6.28 11.68
N ILE A 109 8.17 -7.61 11.70
CA ILE A 109 7.92 -8.38 12.93
C ILE A 109 9.13 -8.32 13.86
N ARG A 110 10.34 -8.45 13.32
CA ARG A 110 11.59 -8.47 14.10
C ARG A 110 11.79 -7.18 14.88
N VAL A 111 11.63 -6.03 14.22
CA VAL A 111 11.91 -4.72 14.85
C VAL A 111 10.77 -4.21 15.73
N ALA A 112 9.55 -4.76 15.58
CA ALA A 112 8.41 -4.43 16.43
C ALA A 112 8.51 -5.13 17.78
N ARG A 113 8.21 -4.39 18.88
CA ARG A 113 8.16 -4.90 20.25
C ARG A 113 6.76 -5.33 20.66
N HIS A 114 5.72 -4.54 20.32
CA HIS A 114 4.37 -4.77 20.83
C HIS A 114 3.32 -4.77 19.73
N ALA A 115 3.31 -3.79 18.85
CA ALA A 115 2.23 -3.63 17.87
C ALA A 115 2.78 -3.45 16.46
N ILE A 116 2.10 -4.05 15.51
CA ILE A 116 2.32 -3.86 14.07
C ILE A 116 1.00 -3.43 13.46
N VAL A 117 1.01 -2.34 12.69
CA VAL A 117 -0.18 -1.86 11.97
C VAL A 117 0.13 -1.82 10.48
N ILE A 118 -0.64 -2.56 9.72
CA ILE A 118 -0.50 -2.68 8.26
C ILE A 118 -1.71 -2.07 7.58
N GLY A 119 -1.49 -1.26 6.54
CA GLY A 119 -2.53 -0.76 5.66
C GLY A 119 -2.23 -1.08 4.21
N VAL A 120 -3.15 -1.76 3.50
CA VAL A 120 -2.97 -2.16 2.10
C VAL A 120 -4.30 -2.11 1.33
N PRO A 121 -4.29 -2.01 -0.02
CA PRO A 121 -5.49 -2.14 -0.83
C PRO A 121 -6.15 -3.53 -0.67
N TYR A 122 -7.48 -3.53 -0.43
CA TYR A 122 -8.23 -4.74 -0.18
C TYR A 122 -8.72 -5.41 -1.47
N LYS A 123 -8.28 -6.65 -1.73
CA LYS A 123 -8.71 -7.49 -2.87
C LYS A 123 -8.71 -6.73 -4.20
N GLN A 124 -7.67 -5.92 -4.43
CA GLN A 124 -7.55 -5.09 -5.63
C GLN A 124 -7.52 -5.94 -6.91
N ASP A 125 -8.28 -5.54 -7.93
CA ASP A 125 -8.18 -6.15 -9.26
C ASP A 125 -7.05 -5.47 -10.05
N LEU A 126 -5.86 -6.08 -10.06
CA LEU A 126 -4.67 -5.56 -10.76
C LEU A 126 -4.80 -5.50 -12.29
N ARG A 127 -5.92 -5.97 -12.85
CA ARG A 127 -6.23 -5.83 -14.28
C ARG A 127 -6.96 -4.53 -14.60
N TYR A 128 -7.63 -3.96 -13.60
CA TYR A 128 -8.35 -2.69 -13.72
C TYR A 128 -7.35 -1.53 -13.64
N GLY A 129 -7.37 -0.61 -14.60
CA GLY A 129 -6.45 0.52 -14.62
C GLY A 129 -5.01 0.22 -15.08
N GLN A 130 -4.75 -0.95 -15.68
CA GLN A 130 -3.42 -1.25 -16.23
C GLN A 130 -2.96 -0.20 -17.22
N SER A 131 -1.67 0.13 -17.20
CA SER A 131 -1.03 1.00 -18.19
C SER A 131 -0.09 0.21 -19.09
N LYS A 132 0.22 0.74 -20.29
CA LYS A 132 1.20 0.16 -21.21
C LYS A 132 2.40 1.09 -21.31
N CYS A 133 3.59 0.59 -20.96
CA CYS A 133 4.82 1.35 -21.11
C CYS A 133 5.14 1.60 -22.58
N GLN A 134 5.33 2.86 -22.96
CA GLN A 134 5.69 3.22 -24.34
C GLN A 134 7.16 2.89 -24.65
N ALA A 135 8.05 2.82 -23.65
CA ALA A 135 9.44 2.52 -23.82
C ALA A 135 9.72 1.02 -24.04
N CYS A 136 9.17 0.13 -23.20
CA CYS A 136 9.42 -1.30 -23.28
C CYS A 136 8.25 -2.13 -23.82
N GLY A 137 7.09 -1.54 -24.05
CA GLY A 137 5.89 -2.18 -24.57
C GLY A 137 5.15 -3.09 -23.57
N ARG A 138 5.66 -3.27 -22.34
CA ARG A 138 5.08 -4.16 -21.33
C ARG A 138 3.90 -3.50 -20.61
N ILE A 139 3.01 -4.35 -20.09
CA ILE A 139 1.86 -3.92 -19.28
C ILE A 139 2.32 -3.75 -17.85
N ASN A 140 1.91 -2.65 -17.23
CA ASN A 140 2.13 -2.35 -15.83
C ASN A 140 0.83 -2.52 -15.03
N PRO A 141 0.89 -3.01 -13.82
CA PRO A 141 -0.24 -2.97 -12.90
C PRO A 141 -0.55 -1.52 -12.52
N PRO A 142 -1.78 -1.24 -12.06
CA PRO A 142 -2.14 0.09 -11.58
C PRO A 142 -1.27 0.48 -10.37
N TRP A 143 -0.82 1.73 -10.34
CA TRP A 143 0.03 2.32 -9.28
C TRP A 143 1.30 1.52 -8.94
N GLY A 144 1.75 0.62 -9.83
CA GLY A 144 2.91 -0.22 -9.58
C GLY A 144 2.66 -1.37 -8.59
N HIS A 145 1.41 -1.66 -8.23
CA HIS A 145 1.07 -2.70 -7.26
C HIS A 145 1.33 -4.09 -7.82
N LEU A 146 2.15 -4.86 -7.13
CA LEU A 146 2.54 -6.22 -7.53
C LEU A 146 1.74 -7.30 -6.78
N ASN A 147 1.18 -6.95 -5.62
CA ASN A 147 0.52 -7.87 -4.71
C ASN A 147 -0.95 -7.51 -4.48
N VAL A 148 -1.74 -8.55 -4.18
CA VAL A 148 -3.14 -8.41 -3.75
C VAL A 148 -3.27 -8.97 -2.35
N PHE A 149 -3.95 -8.24 -1.47
CA PHE A 149 -4.11 -8.62 -0.07
C PHE A 149 -5.57 -8.85 0.30
N ASP A 150 -5.76 -9.80 1.18
CA ASP A 150 -6.97 -10.03 1.97
C ASP A 150 -6.56 -10.47 3.39
N GLU A 151 -7.55 -10.76 4.22
CA GLU A 151 -7.36 -11.17 5.60
C GLU A 151 -6.43 -12.39 5.68
N HIS A 152 -6.73 -13.42 4.88
CA HIS A 152 -6.00 -14.69 4.90
C HIS A 152 -4.53 -14.50 4.52
N ARG A 153 -4.25 -13.68 3.49
CA ARG A 153 -2.85 -13.42 3.07
C ARG A 153 -2.08 -12.64 4.12
N LEU A 154 -2.71 -11.66 4.77
CA LEU A 154 -2.07 -10.92 5.85
C LEU A 154 -1.81 -11.83 7.05
N GLU A 155 -2.76 -12.68 7.44
CA GLU A 155 -2.55 -13.67 8.49
C GLU A 155 -1.42 -14.66 8.16
N ALA A 156 -1.31 -15.08 6.91
CA ALA A 156 -0.22 -15.98 6.49
C ALA A 156 1.15 -15.31 6.56
N LEU A 157 1.26 -14.03 6.14
CA LEU A 157 2.53 -13.28 6.16
C LEU A 157 2.98 -12.89 7.56
N PHE A 158 2.03 -12.61 8.46
CA PHE A 158 2.28 -12.22 9.85
C PHE A 158 1.98 -13.34 10.85
N GLY A 159 2.01 -14.60 10.42
CA GLY A 159 1.62 -15.76 11.23
C GLY A 159 2.44 -15.99 12.51
N ALA A 160 3.59 -15.32 12.66
CA ALA A 160 4.38 -15.34 13.89
C ALA A 160 3.82 -14.44 15.01
N VAL A 161 2.81 -13.62 14.73
CA VAL A 161 2.15 -12.70 15.66
C VAL A 161 0.64 -12.91 15.65
N THR A 162 -0.03 -12.57 16.74
CA THR A 162 -1.48 -12.76 16.84
C THR A 162 -2.23 -11.61 16.16
N PRO A 163 -3.13 -11.86 15.19
CA PRO A 163 -3.99 -10.82 14.65
C PRO A 163 -4.96 -10.36 15.74
N ALA A 164 -4.93 -9.08 16.05
CA ALA A 164 -5.82 -8.52 17.06
C ALA A 164 -7.10 -7.92 16.44
N ARG A 165 -6.99 -7.28 15.27
CA ARG A 165 -8.11 -6.59 14.63
C ARG A 165 -7.86 -6.35 13.15
N PHE A 166 -8.93 -6.55 12.34
CA PHE A 166 -9.01 -6.04 10.97
C PHE A 166 -10.03 -4.90 10.90
N SER A 167 -9.76 -3.90 10.09
CA SER A 167 -10.68 -2.83 9.73
C SER A 167 -10.75 -2.65 8.23
N PHE A 168 -11.89 -2.16 7.73
CA PHE A 168 -12.18 -2.03 6.30
C PHE A 168 -12.69 -0.63 6.01
N VAL A 169 -12.02 0.07 5.08
CA VAL A 169 -12.27 1.48 4.81
C VAL A 169 -12.55 1.75 3.34
N GLY A 170 -13.45 2.70 3.12
CA GLY A 170 -13.83 3.14 1.79
C GLY A 170 -14.73 2.15 1.06
N HIS A 171 -15.14 2.53 -0.15
CA HIS A 171 -16.07 1.77 -0.97
C HIS A 171 -15.58 1.69 -2.41
N ASN A 172 -15.50 0.48 -2.97
CA ASN A 172 -14.95 0.23 -4.28
C ASN A 172 -15.78 -0.83 -5.04
N ARG A 173 -16.04 -0.55 -6.32
CA ARG A 173 -16.64 -1.48 -7.28
C ARG A 173 -15.73 -1.73 -8.49
N ASP A 174 -14.48 -1.24 -8.46
CA ASP A 174 -13.55 -1.36 -9.56
C ASP A 174 -13.18 -2.81 -9.79
N ARG A 175 -13.77 -3.41 -10.79
CA ARG A 175 -13.51 -4.77 -11.25
C ARG A 175 -13.61 -4.86 -12.75
N THR A 176 -12.78 -5.70 -13.32
CA THR A 176 -12.84 -6.05 -14.73
C THR A 176 -12.96 -7.59 -14.89
N ASN A 177 -13.17 -8.03 -16.11
CA ASN A 177 -13.16 -9.43 -16.46
C ASN A 177 -12.13 -9.69 -17.59
N ALA A 178 -11.89 -10.95 -17.93
CA ALA A 178 -10.89 -11.32 -18.93
C ALA A 178 -11.16 -10.70 -20.32
N VAL A 179 -12.43 -10.53 -20.69
CA VAL A 179 -12.82 -9.98 -21.99
C VAL A 179 -12.57 -8.47 -22.03
N SER A 180 -13.07 -7.71 -21.06
CA SER A 180 -12.86 -6.25 -21.01
C SER A 180 -11.39 -5.90 -20.83
N ALA A 181 -10.66 -6.61 -19.96
CA ALA A 181 -9.22 -6.44 -19.79
C ALA A 181 -8.45 -6.75 -21.09
N GLY A 182 -8.83 -7.81 -21.83
CA GLY A 182 -8.23 -8.15 -23.12
C GLY A 182 -8.46 -7.06 -24.17
N LEU A 183 -9.69 -6.53 -24.27
CA LEU A 183 -10.03 -5.43 -25.17
C LEU A 183 -9.28 -4.14 -24.81
N MET A 184 -9.15 -3.83 -23.52
CA MET A 184 -8.38 -2.66 -23.05
C MET A 184 -6.89 -2.80 -23.40
N ARG A 185 -6.29 -3.98 -23.20
CA ARG A 185 -4.90 -4.25 -23.60
C ARG A 185 -4.69 -4.11 -25.10
N PHE A 186 -5.60 -4.65 -25.94
CA PHE A 186 -5.57 -4.47 -27.38
C PHE A 186 -5.67 -2.99 -27.76
N ALA A 187 -6.46 -2.21 -27.07
CA ALA A 187 -6.61 -0.77 -27.28
C ALA A 187 -5.41 0.06 -26.76
N GLY A 188 -4.41 -0.57 -26.12
CA GLY A 188 -3.24 0.09 -25.54
C GLY A 188 -3.46 0.67 -24.15
N ASN A 189 -4.49 0.19 -23.42
CA ASN A 189 -4.84 0.63 -22.05
C ASN A 189 -4.96 2.17 -21.93
N PRO A 190 -5.81 2.84 -22.70
CA PRO A 190 -5.84 4.31 -22.75
C PRO A 190 -6.30 4.98 -21.44
N TYR A 191 -6.90 4.22 -20.54
CA TYR A 191 -7.40 4.66 -19.22
C TYR A 191 -6.62 4.04 -18.07
N GLY A 192 -5.36 3.69 -18.33
CA GLY A 192 -4.45 3.24 -17.28
C GLY A 192 -4.04 4.37 -16.33
N THR A 193 -3.43 4.00 -15.23
CA THR A 193 -2.89 4.91 -14.20
C THR A 193 -1.59 5.56 -14.70
N TYR A 194 -1.70 6.53 -15.61
CA TYR A 194 -0.54 7.25 -16.19
C TYR A 194 -0.16 8.51 -15.42
N ASP A 195 -1.00 8.94 -14.50
CA ASP A 195 -0.81 10.08 -13.60
C ASP A 195 -0.11 9.70 -12.28
N GLN A 196 0.24 8.42 -12.13
CA GLN A 196 1.01 7.90 -10.99
C GLN A 196 2.46 8.37 -11.01
N ASP A 197 3.06 8.45 -9.82
CA ASP A 197 4.48 8.77 -9.66
C ASP A 197 5.38 7.56 -9.95
N GLU A 198 4.87 6.35 -9.71
CA GLU A 198 5.58 5.09 -9.89
C GLU A 198 5.95 4.86 -11.37
N PRO A 199 7.23 4.61 -11.66
CA PRO A 199 7.69 4.34 -13.01
C PRO A 199 7.28 2.93 -13.47
N CYS A 200 7.55 2.62 -14.72
CA CYS A 200 7.38 1.26 -15.25
C CYS A 200 8.13 0.23 -14.39
N VAL A 201 7.42 -0.72 -13.81
CA VAL A 201 7.99 -1.79 -12.96
C VAL A 201 8.99 -2.69 -13.70
N HIS A 202 9.07 -2.61 -15.03
CA HIS A 202 9.92 -3.45 -15.85
C HIS A 202 11.20 -2.75 -16.34
N CYS A 203 11.16 -1.44 -16.58
CA CYS A 203 12.29 -0.71 -17.17
C CYS A 203 12.56 0.65 -16.55
N GLY A 204 11.82 1.06 -15.53
CA GLY A 204 12.01 2.34 -14.85
C GLY A 204 11.59 3.59 -15.65
N ALA A 205 11.05 3.44 -16.87
CA ALA A 205 10.63 4.59 -17.66
C ALA A 205 9.32 5.19 -17.13
N LYS A 206 9.19 6.51 -17.23
CA LYS A 206 7.93 7.20 -16.89
C LYS A 206 6.80 6.69 -17.79
N LEU A 207 5.67 6.36 -17.19
CA LEU A 207 4.49 5.91 -17.92
C LEU A 207 3.79 7.10 -18.59
N GLN A 208 3.35 6.88 -19.83
CA GLN A 208 2.64 7.89 -20.63
C GLN A 208 1.48 7.23 -21.38
N PRO A 209 0.33 7.91 -21.51
CA PRO A 209 -0.80 7.38 -22.24
C PRO A 209 -0.43 7.15 -23.71
N PRO A 210 -1.12 6.20 -24.40
CA PRO A 210 -0.83 5.90 -25.79
C PRO A 210 -1.18 7.07 -26.71
N ASN A 211 -0.26 7.41 -27.59
CA ASN A 211 -0.46 8.41 -28.64
C ASN A 211 -1.05 7.74 -29.89
N GLY A 212 -2.05 8.36 -30.51
CA GLY A 212 -2.52 7.99 -31.85
C GLY A 212 -3.19 6.61 -31.95
N ARG A 213 -4.34 6.40 -31.35
CA ARG A 213 -5.09 5.13 -31.45
C ARG A 213 -5.91 5.03 -32.74
N THR A 214 -5.94 3.82 -33.34
CA THR A 214 -6.76 3.50 -34.50
C THR A 214 -8.26 3.51 -34.16
N LEU A 215 -9.13 3.59 -35.18
CA LEU A 215 -10.58 3.50 -35.00
C LEU A 215 -10.99 2.17 -34.33
N VAL A 216 -10.38 1.07 -34.73
CA VAL A 216 -10.64 -0.27 -34.15
C VAL A 216 -10.29 -0.33 -32.66
N GLN A 217 -9.17 0.28 -32.25
CA GLN A 217 -8.80 0.38 -30.85
C GLN A 217 -9.76 1.24 -30.04
N LYS A 218 -10.28 2.32 -30.63
CA LYS A 218 -11.30 3.17 -29.98
C LYS A 218 -12.62 2.40 -29.79
N ILE A 219 -13.04 1.61 -30.79
CA ILE A 219 -14.20 0.73 -30.69
C ILE A 219 -14.00 -0.33 -29.60
N ALA A 220 -12.84 -0.99 -29.58
CA ALA A 220 -12.51 -1.98 -28.55
C ALA A 220 -12.56 -1.38 -27.13
N THR A 221 -12.05 -0.16 -26.96
CA THR A 221 -12.14 0.56 -25.68
C THR A 221 -13.59 0.80 -25.27
N LYS A 222 -14.45 1.26 -26.22
CA LYS A 222 -15.87 1.51 -25.92
C LYS A 222 -16.59 0.21 -25.55
N ALA A 223 -16.30 -0.89 -26.25
CA ALA A 223 -16.86 -2.22 -25.94
C ALA A 223 -16.42 -2.68 -24.54
N ALA A 224 -15.11 -2.59 -24.21
CA ALA A 224 -14.59 -2.93 -22.90
C ALA A 224 -15.29 -2.15 -21.78
N TYR A 225 -15.38 -0.83 -21.94
CA TYR A 225 -16.03 0.06 -20.98
C TYR A 225 -17.53 -0.28 -20.79
N THR A 226 -18.23 -0.61 -21.87
CA THR A 226 -19.64 -1.02 -21.80
C THR A 226 -19.80 -2.31 -21.01
N ILE A 227 -18.92 -3.31 -21.26
CA ILE A 227 -18.92 -4.59 -20.54
C ILE A 227 -18.66 -4.36 -19.05
N GLU A 228 -17.67 -3.54 -18.70
CA GLU A 228 -17.35 -3.21 -17.31
C GLU A 228 -18.50 -2.49 -16.62
N ARG A 229 -19.12 -1.53 -17.29
CA ARG A 229 -20.29 -0.80 -16.74
C ARG A 229 -21.47 -1.72 -16.47
N VAL A 230 -21.75 -2.66 -17.38
CA VAL A 230 -22.81 -3.68 -17.18
C VAL A 230 -22.42 -4.58 -16.00
N GLN A 231 -21.16 -5.04 -15.94
CA GLN A 231 -20.68 -5.87 -14.85
C GLN A 231 -20.79 -5.16 -13.48
N GLN A 232 -20.45 -3.87 -13.40
CA GLN A 232 -20.50 -3.09 -12.16
C GLN A 232 -21.91 -3.05 -11.54
N ALA A 233 -22.99 -3.18 -12.33
CA ALA A 233 -24.33 -3.29 -11.79
C ALA A 233 -24.58 -4.55 -10.97
N PHE A 234 -23.76 -5.59 -11.16
CA PHE A 234 -23.85 -6.89 -10.47
C PHE A 234 -22.70 -7.15 -9.50
N VAL A 235 -21.72 -6.24 -9.41
CA VAL A 235 -20.59 -6.37 -8.50
C VAL A 235 -20.98 -5.85 -7.13
N THR A 236 -20.76 -6.68 -6.11
CA THR A 236 -20.90 -6.26 -4.72
C THR A 236 -19.81 -5.27 -4.36
N GLU A 237 -20.20 -4.19 -3.71
CA GLU A 237 -19.29 -3.20 -3.15
C GLU A 237 -18.39 -3.84 -2.09
N ARG A 238 -17.14 -3.41 -2.07
CA ARG A 238 -16.13 -3.82 -1.07
C ARG A 238 -15.37 -2.61 -0.57
N ALA A 239 -14.63 -2.78 0.52
CA ALA A 239 -13.71 -1.77 0.97
C ALA A 239 -12.60 -1.49 -0.06
N ASN A 240 -12.05 -0.29 -0.02
CA ASN A 240 -10.84 0.06 -0.75
C ASN A 240 -9.60 -0.52 -0.09
N TRP A 241 -9.54 -0.42 1.25
CA TRP A 241 -8.41 -0.80 2.07
C TRP A 241 -8.81 -1.77 3.16
N ILE A 242 -7.86 -2.60 3.50
CA ILE A 242 -7.84 -3.38 4.74
C ILE A 242 -6.70 -2.84 5.59
N HIS A 243 -7.03 -2.50 6.84
CA HIS A 243 -6.04 -2.25 7.86
C HIS A 243 -6.04 -3.41 8.85
N ALA A 244 -4.85 -3.81 9.27
CA ALA A 244 -4.66 -4.91 10.20
C ALA A 244 -3.76 -4.47 11.34
N ARG A 245 -4.15 -4.80 12.57
CA ARG A 245 -3.28 -4.71 13.73
C ARG A 245 -2.92 -6.10 14.20
N PHE A 246 -1.64 -6.33 14.40
CA PHE A 246 -1.08 -7.53 15.01
C PHE A 246 -0.38 -7.15 16.30
N ASP A 247 -0.59 -7.94 17.34
CA ASP A 247 0.07 -7.74 18.63
C ASP A 247 1.13 -8.84 18.83
N LYS A 248 2.37 -8.42 19.12
CA LYS A 248 3.46 -9.31 19.48
C LYS A 248 3.33 -9.59 20.97
N VAL A 249 2.93 -10.82 21.32
CA VAL A 249 2.84 -11.25 22.70
C VAL A 249 4.26 -11.34 23.25
N ALA A 250 4.56 -10.58 24.30
CA ALA A 250 5.83 -10.72 24.99
C ALA A 250 5.95 -12.19 25.43
N GLU A 251 7.00 -12.88 24.99
CA GLU A 251 7.36 -14.17 25.59
C GLU A 251 7.47 -13.95 27.10
N ARG A 252 6.61 -14.60 27.87
CA ARG A 252 6.80 -14.67 29.31
C ARG A 252 8.15 -15.38 29.52
N VAL A 253 9.17 -14.60 29.79
CA VAL A 253 10.41 -15.16 30.32
C VAL A 253 9.99 -15.97 31.53
N GLY A 254 10.00 -17.30 31.38
CA GLY A 254 9.66 -18.23 32.43
C GLY A 254 10.60 -17.94 33.58
N GLY A 255 10.07 -17.33 34.63
CA GLY A 255 10.75 -17.23 35.90
C GLY A 255 10.99 -18.65 36.40
N GLY A 256 12.20 -19.14 36.17
CA GLY A 256 12.69 -20.26 36.91
C GLY A 256 12.79 -19.80 38.37
N GLU A 257 11.88 -20.24 39.18
CA GLU A 257 12.08 -20.22 40.63
C GLU A 257 13.21 -21.20 40.99
N PRO A 258 14.04 -20.81 41.93
CA PRO A 258 15.15 -21.63 42.41
C PRO A 258 14.70 -22.87 43.21
#